data_ba08365c74a1405c90bf3ca377447cef
#
_entry.id   ba08365c74a1405c90bf3ca377447cef
#
_cell.length_a   1.000
_cell.length_b   1.000
_cell.length_c   1.000
_cell.angle_alpha   90.00
_cell.angle_beta   90.00
_cell.angle_gamma   90.00
#
_symmetry.space_group_name_H-M   'P 1'
#
loop_
_entity.id
_entity.type
_entity.pdbx_description
1 polymer ?
#
loop_
_entity_poly.entity_id
_entity_poly.type
_entity_poly.pdbx_seq_one_letter_code
_entity_poly.pdbx_strand_id
1 'polypeptide(L)'
;MAKINQDSLMSLEAYAKARPEFRKQAIAHKARRKIFVGDHVMLQFEDEITVRYQIQEMLRIEKTFEEEGIQDELDAYTPLLPDGSNWKATQAIEYSDVEERKLKLVELKGLERHTYIQVGTQDRVYAIADED
;
A
#
# COMPACT_ATOMS: atom_id res chain seq x y z
N MET A 1 3.13 -4.01 -18.35
CA MET A 1 3.08 -3.61 -16.93
C MET A 1 4.43 -3.78 -16.27
N ALA A 2 4.87 -2.78 -15.53
CA ALA A 2 6.17 -2.84 -14.85
C ALA A 2 6.13 -3.92 -13.76
N LYS A 3 7.15 -4.75 -13.72
CA LYS A 3 7.32 -5.76 -12.68
C LYS A 3 8.47 -5.36 -11.78
N ILE A 4 8.29 -5.58 -10.48
CA ILE A 4 9.34 -5.37 -9.51
C ILE A 4 10.01 -6.72 -9.22
N ASN A 5 11.30 -6.79 -9.42
CA ASN A 5 12.12 -7.96 -9.11
C ASN A 5 13.43 -7.53 -8.46
N GLN A 6 14.25 -8.48 -8.06
CA GLN A 6 15.51 -8.15 -7.37
C GLN A 6 16.41 -7.25 -8.21
N ASP A 7 16.48 -7.50 -9.51
CA ASP A 7 17.34 -6.71 -10.41
C ASP A 7 16.89 -5.27 -10.55
N SER A 8 15.58 -5.00 -10.34
CA SER A 8 15.01 -3.67 -10.46
C SER A 8 15.11 -2.86 -9.17
N LEU A 9 15.51 -3.47 -8.07
CA LEU A 9 15.64 -2.80 -6.78
C LEU A 9 17.04 -2.21 -6.61
N MET A 10 17.12 -1.11 -5.87
CA MET A 10 18.39 -0.53 -5.49
C MET A 10 18.99 -1.28 -4.31
N SER A 11 20.33 -1.37 -4.26
CA SER A 11 21.04 -1.83 -3.08
C SER A 11 20.76 -0.88 -1.89
N LEU A 12 21.06 -1.31 -0.68
CA LEU A 12 20.91 -0.45 0.50
C LEU A 12 21.74 0.83 0.37
N GLU A 13 22.96 0.71 -0.14
CA GLU A 13 23.84 1.86 -0.34
C GLU A 13 23.28 2.81 -1.39
N ALA A 14 22.88 2.29 -2.54
CA ALA A 14 22.32 3.10 -3.62
C ALA A 14 21.03 3.79 -3.16
N TYR A 15 20.18 3.07 -2.45
CA TYR A 15 18.94 3.62 -1.93
C TYR A 15 19.20 4.71 -0.89
N ALA A 16 20.18 4.53 -0.01
CA ALA A 16 20.54 5.56 0.97
C ALA A 16 20.88 6.88 0.29
N LYS A 17 21.58 6.84 -0.83
CA LYS A 17 21.95 8.03 -1.60
C LYS A 17 20.75 8.64 -2.34
N ALA A 18 19.89 7.81 -2.92
CA ALA A 18 18.74 8.25 -3.71
C ALA A 18 17.52 8.61 -2.85
N ARG A 19 17.47 8.14 -1.62
CA ARG A 19 16.28 8.20 -0.77
C ARG A 19 15.67 9.59 -0.60
N PRO A 20 16.44 10.67 -0.32
CA PRO A 20 15.81 11.97 -0.11
C PRO A 20 14.92 12.40 -1.27
N GLU A 21 15.41 12.26 -2.50
CA GLU A 21 14.63 12.62 -3.68
C GLU A 21 13.56 11.58 -4.00
N PHE A 22 13.88 10.30 -3.88
CA PHE A 22 12.95 9.20 -4.11
C PHE A 22 11.76 9.28 -3.14
N ARG A 23 12.05 9.54 -1.86
CA ARG A 23 11.02 9.69 -0.83
C ARG A 23 10.10 10.88 -1.11
N LYS A 24 10.68 11.99 -1.53
CA LYS A 24 9.92 13.20 -1.88
C LYS A 24 8.94 12.92 -3.02
N GLN A 25 9.41 12.25 -4.06
CA GLN A 25 8.58 11.88 -5.20
C GLN A 25 7.50 10.89 -4.81
N ALA A 26 7.83 9.89 -3.98
CA ALA A 26 6.88 8.89 -3.52
C ALA A 26 5.76 9.52 -2.67
N ILE A 27 6.10 10.42 -1.77
CA ILE A 27 5.11 11.12 -0.94
C ILE A 27 4.15 11.94 -1.80
N ALA A 28 4.68 12.68 -2.77
CA ALA A 28 3.86 13.48 -3.69
C ALA A 28 2.95 12.58 -4.53
N HIS A 29 3.48 11.45 -5.01
CA HIS A 29 2.72 10.48 -5.79
C HIS A 29 1.60 9.86 -4.97
N LYS A 30 1.89 9.43 -3.74
CA LYS A 30 0.91 8.82 -2.84
C LYS A 30 -0.22 9.78 -2.49
N ALA A 31 0.09 11.07 -2.34
CA ALA A 31 -0.92 12.07 -2.01
C ALA A 31 -2.02 12.14 -3.08
N ARG A 32 -1.69 11.90 -4.35
CA ARG A 32 -2.64 11.91 -5.46
C ARG A 32 -3.42 10.60 -5.61
N ARG A 33 -3.06 9.58 -4.85
CA ARG A 33 -3.65 8.25 -4.92
C ARG A 33 -4.34 7.85 -3.62
N LYS A 34 -4.55 8.81 -2.76
CA LYS A 34 -5.14 8.61 -1.44
C LYS A 34 -6.49 9.31 -1.38
N ILE A 35 -7.50 8.61 -0.87
CA ILE A 35 -8.81 9.20 -0.62
C ILE A 35 -9.25 8.87 0.81
N PHE A 36 -10.06 9.75 1.36
CA PHE A 36 -10.71 9.52 2.65
C PHE A 36 -12.20 9.33 2.44
N VAL A 37 -12.75 8.29 3.06
CA VAL A 37 -14.18 8.06 3.12
C VAL A 37 -14.60 8.44 4.54
N GLY A 38 -15.17 9.65 4.66
CA GLY A 38 -15.36 10.26 5.97
C GLY A 38 -14.03 10.71 6.57
N ASP A 39 -13.97 10.82 7.89
CA ASP A 39 -12.82 11.39 8.58
C ASP A 39 -11.75 10.36 8.94
N HIS A 40 -12.08 9.06 8.95
CA HIS A 40 -11.23 8.07 9.59
C HIS A 40 -10.87 6.87 8.71
N VAL A 41 -11.49 6.71 7.54
CA VAL A 41 -11.18 5.59 6.65
C VAL A 41 -10.41 6.12 5.45
N MET A 42 -9.22 5.59 5.25
CA MET A 42 -8.33 6.00 4.17
C MET A 42 -8.11 4.83 3.21
N LEU A 43 -8.17 5.11 1.91
CA LEU A 43 -7.81 4.17 0.86
C LEU A 43 -6.61 4.73 0.09
N GLN A 44 -5.55 3.95 0.06
CA GLN A 44 -4.35 4.25 -0.72
C GLN A 44 -4.33 3.31 -1.92
N PHE A 45 -4.53 3.85 -3.11
CA PHE A 45 -4.47 3.05 -4.33
C PHE A 45 -3.02 2.76 -4.69
N GLU A 46 -2.70 1.48 -4.79
CA GLU A 46 -1.34 1.02 -5.00
C GLU A 46 -0.98 0.95 -6.48
N ASP A 47 0.28 1.22 -6.78
CA ASP A 47 0.86 1.04 -8.11
C ASP A 47 2.35 0.69 -7.98
N GLU A 48 3.05 0.66 -9.10
CA GLU A 48 4.47 0.30 -9.12
C GLU A 48 5.31 1.23 -8.22
N ILE A 49 5.00 2.51 -8.21
CA ILE A 49 5.77 3.49 -7.41
C ILE A 49 5.52 3.30 -5.91
N THR A 50 4.26 3.14 -5.50
CA THR A 50 3.93 2.97 -4.08
C THR A 50 4.48 1.65 -3.54
N VAL A 51 4.38 0.57 -4.31
CA VAL A 51 4.86 -0.75 -3.90
C VAL A 51 6.38 -0.78 -3.85
N ARG A 52 7.05 -0.23 -4.86
CA ARG A 52 8.51 -0.14 -4.88
C ARG A 52 9.04 0.64 -3.69
N TYR A 53 8.42 1.77 -3.40
CA TYR A 53 8.80 2.59 -2.24
C TYR A 53 8.67 1.78 -0.94
N GLN A 54 7.56 1.07 -0.77
CA GLN A 54 7.34 0.27 0.43
C GLN A 54 8.41 -0.82 0.58
N ILE A 55 8.73 -1.52 -0.50
CA ILE A 55 9.77 -2.57 -0.47
C ILE A 55 11.13 -1.97 -0.11
N GLN A 56 11.53 -0.87 -0.77
CA GLN A 56 12.81 -0.23 -0.48
C GLN A 56 12.90 0.27 0.96
N GLU A 57 11.82 0.82 1.51
CA GLU A 57 11.80 1.26 2.90
C GLU A 57 11.89 0.10 3.88
N MET A 58 11.24 -1.03 3.59
CA MET A 58 11.33 -2.21 4.45
C MET A 58 12.73 -2.81 4.44
N LEU A 59 13.36 -2.91 3.27
CA LEU A 59 14.73 -3.38 3.17
C LEU A 59 15.69 -2.47 3.95
N ARG A 60 15.46 -1.17 3.88
CA ARG A 60 16.25 -0.18 4.61
C ARG A 60 16.10 -0.33 6.12
N ILE A 61 14.87 -0.41 6.61
CA ILE A 61 14.57 -0.49 8.05
C ILE A 61 15.14 -1.78 8.64
N GLU A 62 14.97 -2.89 7.93
CA GLU A 62 15.42 -4.20 8.38
C GLU A 62 16.88 -4.49 8.02
N LYS A 63 17.53 -3.60 7.28
CA LYS A 63 18.91 -3.74 6.79
C LYS A 63 19.11 -5.06 6.02
N THR A 64 18.12 -5.40 5.20
CA THR A 64 18.09 -6.64 4.44
C THR A 64 18.87 -6.48 3.15
N PHE A 65 19.91 -7.29 2.94
CA PHE A 65 20.74 -7.27 1.73
C PHE A 65 20.90 -8.64 1.10
N GLU A 66 20.50 -9.71 1.77
CA GLU A 66 20.62 -11.07 1.25
C GLU A 66 19.45 -11.39 0.31
N GLU A 67 19.72 -12.16 -0.74
CA GLU A 67 18.73 -12.49 -1.76
C GLU A 67 17.45 -13.10 -1.20
N GLU A 68 17.57 -14.00 -0.22
CA GLU A 68 16.41 -14.65 0.38
C GLU A 68 15.51 -13.63 1.10
N GLY A 69 16.09 -12.73 1.88
CA GLY A 69 15.35 -11.70 2.58
C GLY A 69 14.70 -10.69 1.61
N ILE A 70 15.41 -10.35 0.54
CA ILE A 70 14.86 -9.47 -0.49
C ILE A 70 13.67 -10.14 -1.18
N GLN A 71 13.80 -11.44 -1.49
CA GLN A 71 12.70 -12.18 -2.12
C GLN A 71 11.49 -12.27 -1.21
N ASP A 72 11.70 -12.44 0.10
CA ASP A 72 10.61 -12.45 1.07
C ASP A 72 9.80 -11.14 1.03
N GLU A 73 10.48 -10.00 0.96
CA GLU A 73 9.81 -8.71 0.85
C GLU A 73 9.08 -8.56 -0.50
N LEU A 74 9.69 -9.02 -1.57
CA LEU A 74 9.03 -9.03 -2.89
C LEU A 74 7.75 -9.87 -2.85
N ASP A 75 7.82 -11.08 -2.27
CA ASP A 75 6.67 -11.97 -2.17
C ASP A 75 5.56 -11.38 -1.31
N ALA A 76 5.91 -10.59 -0.30
CA ALA A 76 4.94 -9.96 0.59
C ALA A 76 4.21 -8.80 -0.08
N TYR A 77 4.90 -8.00 -0.90
CA TYR A 77 4.34 -6.73 -1.40
C TYR A 77 3.96 -6.73 -2.87
N THR A 78 4.57 -7.57 -3.73
CA THR A 78 4.21 -7.58 -5.15
C THR A 78 2.75 -7.98 -5.43
N PRO A 79 2.06 -8.77 -4.57
CA PRO A 79 0.63 -9.00 -4.76
C PRO A 79 -0.23 -7.74 -4.74
N LEU A 80 0.30 -6.63 -4.21
CA LEU A 80 -0.40 -5.34 -4.22
C LEU A 80 -0.31 -4.61 -5.56
N LEU A 81 0.47 -5.12 -6.52
CA LEU A 81 0.54 -4.53 -7.85
C LEU A 81 -0.73 -4.83 -8.64
N PRO A 82 -1.39 -3.82 -9.23
CA PRO A 82 -2.50 -4.08 -10.14
C PRO A 82 -2.01 -4.75 -11.41
N ASP A 83 -2.86 -5.57 -12.01
CA ASP A 83 -2.51 -6.34 -13.21
C ASP A 83 -3.06 -5.74 -14.51
N GLY A 84 -3.64 -4.54 -14.44
CA GLY A 84 -4.26 -3.88 -15.58
C GLY A 84 -5.76 -4.10 -15.69
N SER A 85 -6.31 -5.07 -14.96
CA SER A 85 -7.75 -5.37 -14.96
C SER A 85 -8.40 -5.14 -13.58
N ASN A 86 -7.63 -4.68 -12.61
CA ASN A 86 -8.13 -4.45 -11.25
C ASN A 86 -7.50 -3.19 -10.66
N TRP A 87 -8.01 -2.79 -9.51
CA TRP A 87 -7.41 -1.77 -8.65
C TRP A 87 -7.02 -2.44 -7.35
N LYS A 88 -5.83 -2.12 -6.87
CA LYS A 88 -5.34 -2.59 -5.57
C LYS A 88 -5.28 -1.40 -4.63
N ALA A 89 -5.77 -1.57 -3.43
CA ALA A 89 -5.77 -0.49 -2.44
C ALA A 89 -5.48 -1.04 -1.05
N THR A 90 -4.78 -0.24 -0.26
CA THR A 90 -4.61 -0.49 1.16
C THR A 90 -5.63 0.37 1.91
N GLN A 91 -6.42 -0.27 2.76
CA GLN A 91 -7.41 0.42 3.58
C GLN A 91 -6.87 0.57 4.99
N ALA A 92 -6.95 1.78 5.52
CA ALA A 92 -6.55 2.07 6.89
C ALA A 92 -7.68 2.78 7.63
N ILE A 93 -7.83 2.45 8.90
CA ILE A 93 -8.76 3.12 9.80
C ILE A 93 -7.92 3.93 10.78
N GLU A 94 -8.10 5.25 10.76
CA GLU A 94 -7.24 6.19 11.48
C GLU A 94 -8.00 6.93 12.57
N TYR A 95 -7.61 6.72 13.83
CA TYR A 95 -8.09 7.44 14.99
C TYR A 95 -6.89 7.86 15.85
N SER A 96 -6.82 9.13 16.18
CA SER A 96 -5.71 9.67 16.98
C SER A 96 -5.83 9.31 18.46
N ASP A 97 -7.06 9.21 18.98
CA ASP A 97 -7.29 8.81 20.37
C ASP A 97 -7.33 7.30 20.50
N VAL A 98 -6.51 6.74 21.38
CA VAL A 98 -6.35 5.29 21.56
C VAL A 98 -7.67 4.64 22.03
N GLU A 99 -8.37 5.26 22.97
CA GLU A 99 -9.62 4.70 23.51
C GLU A 99 -10.73 4.73 22.47
N GLU A 100 -10.88 5.83 21.75
CA GLU A 100 -11.83 5.95 20.67
C GLU A 100 -11.51 4.95 19.57
N ARG A 101 -10.23 4.77 19.22
CA ARG A 101 -9.79 3.81 18.20
C ARG A 101 -10.22 2.38 18.58
N LYS A 102 -10.03 1.98 19.84
CA LYS A 102 -10.42 0.64 20.30
C LYS A 102 -11.90 0.39 20.10
N LEU A 103 -12.73 1.37 20.49
CA LEU A 103 -14.18 1.25 20.35
C LEU A 103 -14.60 1.20 18.89
N LYS A 104 -14.05 2.08 18.05
CA LYS A 104 -14.41 2.17 16.64
C LYS A 104 -13.94 0.98 15.82
N LEU A 105 -12.79 0.40 16.14
CA LEU A 105 -12.33 -0.81 15.46
C LEU A 105 -13.27 -1.99 15.70
N VAL A 106 -13.87 -2.08 16.87
CA VAL A 106 -14.89 -3.11 17.16
C VAL A 106 -16.16 -2.85 16.33
N GLU A 107 -16.64 -1.61 16.30
CA GLU A 107 -17.82 -1.23 15.52
C GLU A 107 -17.63 -1.44 14.00
N LEU A 108 -16.42 -1.16 13.50
CA LEU A 108 -16.12 -1.22 12.08
C LEU A 108 -15.61 -2.59 11.62
N LYS A 109 -15.66 -3.60 12.48
CA LYS A 109 -15.27 -4.95 12.11
C LYS A 109 -16.09 -5.44 10.92
N GLY A 110 -15.40 -5.89 9.87
CA GLY A 110 -16.05 -6.33 8.64
C GLY A 110 -16.30 -5.21 7.63
N LEU A 111 -15.76 -4.00 7.87
CA LEU A 111 -15.92 -2.86 6.97
C LEU A 111 -15.49 -3.20 5.53
N GLU A 112 -14.47 -4.01 5.37
CA GLU A 112 -13.95 -4.42 4.05
C GLU A 112 -15.00 -5.14 3.21
N ARG A 113 -15.98 -5.76 3.84
CA ARG A 113 -17.06 -6.47 3.15
C ARG A 113 -18.16 -5.52 2.64
N HIS A 114 -18.15 -4.29 3.12
CA HIS A 114 -19.12 -3.27 2.75
C HIS A 114 -18.51 -2.19 1.86
N THR A 115 -17.23 -2.32 1.52
CA THR A 115 -16.53 -1.37 0.67
C THR A 115 -16.80 -1.70 -0.79
N TYR A 116 -17.23 -0.70 -1.57
CA TYR A 116 -17.48 -0.90 -2.99
C TYR A 116 -17.13 0.36 -3.77
N ILE A 117 -16.99 0.19 -5.08
CA ILE A 117 -16.84 1.29 -6.04
C ILE A 117 -18.02 1.22 -7.02
N GLN A 118 -18.58 2.37 -7.33
CA GLN A 118 -19.64 2.46 -8.32
C GLN A 118 -19.33 3.61 -9.27
N VAL A 119 -19.40 3.35 -10.56
CA VAL A 119 -19.15 4.35 -11.61
C VAL A 119 -20.50 4.74 -12.21
N GLY A 120 -20.93 6.00 -11.96
CA GLY A 120 -22.21 6.49 -12.45
C GLY A 120 -23.38 5.63 -11.97
N THR A 121 -24.15 5.11 -12.93
CA THR A 121 -25.32 4.25 -12.66
C THR A 121 -25.02 2.76 -12.85
N GLN A 122 -23.77 2.39 -13.05
CA GLN A 122 -23.38 1.00 -13.23
C GLN A 122 -23.50 0.22 -11.91
N ASP A 123 -23.35 -1.09 -11.99
CA ASP A 123 -23.43 -1.94 -10.80
C ASP A 123 -22.29 -1.65 -9.83
N ARG A 124 -22.55 -1.85 -8.55
CA ARG A 124 -21.53 -1.75 -7.51
C ARG A 124 -20.53 -2.89 -7.63
N VAL A 125 -19.26 -2.57 -7.53
CA VAL A 125 -18.18 -3.57 -7.50
C VAL A 125 -17.62 -3.59 -6.10
N TYR A 126 -17.89 -4.68 -5.38
CA TYR A 126 -17.46 -4.84 -4.00
C TYR A 126 -15.99 -5.24 -3.94
N ALA A 127 -15.32 -4.73 -2.93
CA ALA A 127 -13.93 -5.07 -2.69
C ALA A 127 -13.78 -6.53 -2.30
N ILE A 128 -12.66 -7.13 -2.71
CA ILE A 128 -12.25 -8.45 -2.25
C ILE A 128 -11.11 -8.19 -1.27
N ALA A 129 -11.32 -8.50 0.00
CA ALA A 129 -10.33 -8.25 1.03
C ALA A 129 -9.31 -9.39 1.10
N ASP A 130 -8.10 -9.04 1.47
CA ASP A 130 -7.08 -10.02 1.82
C ASP A 130 -7.40 -10.51 3.24
N GLU A 131 -7.64 -11.79 3.38
CA GLU A 131 -8.09 -12.40 4.64
C GLU A 131 -7.01 -13.25 5.31
N ASP A 132 -5.75 -12.92 5.14
CA ASP A 132 -4.63 -13.64 5.77
C ASP A 132 -4.61 -13.51 7.30
#